data_354acba5f711b74b73264fa51974acb9
#
_entry.id   354acba5f711b74b73264fa51974acb9
#
_cell.length_a   1.000
_cell.length_b   1.000
_cell.length_c   1.000
_cell.angle_alpha   90.00
_cell.angle_beta   90.00
_cell.angle_gamma   90.00
#
_symmetry.space_group_name_H-M   'P 1'
#
loop_
_entity.id
_entity.type
_entity.pdbx_description
1 polymer ?
#
loop_
_entity_poly.entity_id
_entity_poly.type
_entity_poly.pdbx_seq_one_letter_code
_entity_poly.pdbx_strand_id
1 'polypeptide(L)'
;SARGKPFAATGWFATGYLLTWVGFALVATAAQWALERTTLLDPKMVSASHVFGGIVLIAAGVYQWTPLKDACLAQCQSPLMFIQRQGGFRRDPSGSLLLGLRHGAYCVGCCWVLMVLLFVGGVMNVLWIAAISAFVLIEKIVPVGRLISRIAGAGFVAAGTWLVVG
;
A
#
# COMPACT_ATOMS: atom_id res chain seq x y z
N SER A 1 3.51 -35.63 -21.70
CA SER A 1 3.89 -34.21 -21.93
C SER A 1 2.85 -33.27 -21.37
N ALA A 2 2.89 -32.99 -20.07
CA ALA A 2 2.06 -31.96 -19.46
C ALA A 2 2.88 -30.65 -19.31
N ARG A 3 3.12 -29.95 -20.41
CA ARG A 3 3.47 -28.54 -20.38
C ARG A 3 2.21 -27.79 -19.96
N GLY A 4 2.00 -27.61 -18.64
CA GLY A 4 0.98 -26.71 -18.14
C GLY A 4 1.22 -25.34 -18.80
N LYS A 5 0.16 -24.79 -19.42
CA LYS A 5 0.24 -23.54 -20.18
C LYS A 5 0.76 -22.45 -19.23
N PRO A 6 1.88 -21.76 -19.50
CA PRO A 6 2.44 -20.74 -18.62
C PRO A 6 1.44 -19.62 -18.33
N PHE A 7 0.53 -19.35 -19.26
CA PHE A 7 -0.57 -18.40 -19.09
C PHE A 7 -1.55 -18.77 -17.97
N ALA A 8 -1.80 -20.06 -17.72
CA ALA A 8 -2.71 -20.46 -16.63
C ALA A 8 -2.09 -20.18 -15.25
N ALA A 9 -0.80 -20.44 -15.07
CA ALA A 9 -0.09 -20.15 -13.82
C ALA A 9 -0.03 -18.64 -13.55
N THR A 10 0.19 -17.81 -14.56
CA THR A 10 0.17 -16.36 -14.47
C THR A 10 -1.23 -15.83 -14.13
N GLY A 11 -2.28 -16.42 -14.73
CA GLY A 11 -3.67 -16.07 -14.41
C GLY A 11 -4.02 -16.33 -12.95
N TRP A 12 -3.66 -17.49 -12.41
CA TRP A 12 -3.88 -17.82 -11.00
C TRP A 12 -3.06 -16.92 -10.05
N PHE A 13 -1.83 -16.58 -10.41
CA PHE A 13 -1.02 -15.61 -9.68
C PHE A 13 -1.69 -14.22 -9.65
N ALA A 14 -2.12 -13.72 -10.82
CA ALA A 14 -2.81 -12.42 -10.93
C ALA A 14 -4.12 -12.42 -10.13
N THR A 15 -4.88 -13.51 -10.16
CA THR A 15 -6.10 -13.66 -9.35
C THR A 15 -5.79 -13.55 -7.86
N GLY A 16 -4.79 -14.27 -7.37
CA GLY A 16 -4.37 -14.18 -5.97
C GLY A 16 -3.94 -12.76 -5.57
N TYR A 17 -3.18 -12.09 -6.42
CA TYR A 17 -2.78 -10.69 -6.23
C TYR A 17 -3.99 -9.76 -6.13
N LEU A 18 -4.94 -9.86 -7.07
CA LEU A 18 -6.16 -9.04 -7.07
C LEU A 18 -7.05 -9.33 -5.88
N LEU A 19 -7.18 -10.58 -5.44
CA LEU A 19 -7.94 -10.93 -4.24
C LEU A 19 -7.39 -10.25 -2.99
N THR A 20 -6.07 -10.13 -2.85
CA THR A 20 -5.47 -9.37 -1.74
C THR A 20 -5.87 -7.90 -1.79
N TRP A 21 -5.86 -7.28 -2.97
CA TRP A 21 -6.26 -5.88 -3.14
C TRP A 21 -7.75 -5.67 -2.91
N VAL A 22 -8.59 -6.59 -3.35
CA VAL A 22 -10.03 -6.56 -3.06
C VAL A 22 -10.27 -6.66 -1.55
N GLY A 23 -9.60 -7.59 -0.86
CA GLY A 23 -9.68 -7.70 0.59
C GLY A 23 -9.26 -6.41 1.31
N PHE A 24 -8.15 -5.81 0.89
CA PHE A 24 -7.72 -4.51 1.42
C PHE A 24 -8.74 -3.41 1.17
N ALA A 25 -9.29 -3.32 -0.05
CA ALA A 25 -10.30 -2.33 -0.40
C ALA A 25 -11.57 -2.47 0.44
N LEU A 26 -12.03 -3.69 0.71
CA LEU A 26 -13.17 -3.95 1.59
C LEU A 26 -12.91 -3.47 3.02
N VAL A 27 -11.73 -3.76 3.58
CA VAL A 27 -11.35 -3.29 4.92
C VAL A 27 -11.25 -1.76 4.95
N ALA A 28 -10.64 -1.16 3.93
CA ALA A 28 -10.53 0.30 3.83
C ALA A 28 -11.90 0.98 3.75
N THR A 29 -12.83 0.42 2.96
CA THR A 29 -14.20 0.93 2.84
C THR A 29 -14.96 0.80 4.15
N ALA A 30 -14.81 -0.33 4.86
CA ALA A 30 -15.43 -0.51 6.18
C ALA A 30 -14.88 0.49 7.21
N ALA A 31 -13.55 0.72 7.20
CA ALA A 31 -12.91 1.70 8.05
C ALA A 31 -13.39 3.13 7.73
N GLN A 32 -13.50 3.48 6.45
CA GLN A 32 -14.04 4.75 6.00
C GLN A 32 -15.46 4.96 6.53
N TRP A 33 -16.34 3.98 6.34
CA TRP A 33 -17.71 4.05 6.83
C TRP A 33 -17.78 4.22 8.36
N ALA A 34 -16.90 3.56 9.11
CA ALA A 34 -16.83 3.72 10.55
C ALA A 34 -16.35 5.14 10.95
N LEU A 35 -15.35 5.68 10.25
CA LEU A 35 -14.83 7.04 10.48
C LEU A 35 -15.86 8.13 10.16
N GLU A 36 -16.68 7.93 9.13
CA GLU A 36 -17.80 8.84 8.80
C GLU A 36 -18.83 8.87 9.94
N ARG A 37 -19.13 7.70 10.52
CA ARG A 37 -20.07 7.60 11.63
C ARG A 37 -19.58 8.24 12.92
N THR A 38 -18.26 8.33 13.12
CA THR A 38 -17.63 8.99 14.27
C THR A 38 -17.38 10.48 14.06
N THR A 39 -17.84 11.05 12.95
CA THR A 39 -17.64 12.47 12.56
C THR A 39 -16.16 12.89 12.46
N LEU A 40 -15.26 11.93 12.32
CA LEU A 40 -13.83 12.18 12.08
C LEU A 40 -13.53 12.55 10.62
N LEU A 41 -14.44 12.23 9.70
CA LEU A 41 -14.41 12.65 8.31
C LEU A 41 -15.57 13.59 8.00
N ASP A 42 -15.28 14.65 7.26
CA ASP A 42 -16.27 15.55 6.67
C ASP A 42 -17.04 14.84 5.52
N PRO A 43 -18.24 15.29 5.12
CA PRO A 43 -18.97 14.84 3.92
C PRO A 43 -18.14 14.80 2.64
N LYS A 44 -17.07 15.58 2.54
CA LYS A 44 -16.08 15.54 1.45
C LYS A 44 -15.01 14.45 1.62
N MET A 45 -15.15 13.59 2.63
CA MET A 45 -14.19 12.52 2.96
C MET A 45 -12.77 13.05 3.21
N VAL A 46 -12.68 14.21 3.83
CA VAL A 46 -11.43 14.84 4.30
C VAL A 46 -11.42 14.75 5.82
N SER A 47 -10.24 14.69 6.43
CA SER A 47 -10.10 14.78 7.89
C SER A 47 -10.79 16.04 8.43
N ALA A 48 -11.80 15.84 9.27
CA ALA A 48 -12.53 16.94 9.93
C ALA A 48 -11.71 17.65 11.02
N SER A 49 -10.59 17.06 11.44
CA SER A 49 -9.72 17.56 12.49
C SER A 49 -8.27 17.65 12.04
N HIS A 50 -7.65 18.81 12.22
CA HIS A 50 -6.22 19.00 11.98
C HIS A 50 -5.37 18.05 12.84
N VAL A 51 -5.80 17.81 14.09
CA VAL A 51 -5.12 16.88 15.01
C VAL A 51 -5.18 15.45 14.47
N PHE A 52 -6.35 14.99 14.03
CA PHE A 52 -6.47 13.65 13.44
C PHE A 52 -5.63 13.50 12.18
N GLY A 53 -5.69 14.46 11.26
CA GLY A 53 -4.87 14.48 10.05
C GLY A 53 -3.37 14.50 10.36
N GLY A 54 -2.97 15.29 11.37
CA GLY A 54 -1.58 15.36 11.83
C GLY A 54 -1.08 14.05 12.44
N ILE A 55 -1.89 13.38 13.26
CA ILE A 55 -1.56 12.05 13.82
C ILE A 55 -1.38 11.02 12.70
N VAL A 56 -2.27 11.01 11.71
CA VAL A 56 -2.17 10.09 10.56
C VAL A 56 -0.89 10.33 9.77
N LEU A 57 -0.53 11.61 9.54
CA LEU A 57 0.73 11.97 8.88
C LEU A 57 1.96 11.51 9.67
N ILE A 58 1.98 11.74 10.98
CA ILE A 58 3.08 11.30 11.85
C ILE A 58 3.18 9.77 11.81
N ALA A 59 2.07 9.05 11.95
CA ALA A 59 2.04 7.60 11.87
C ALA A 59 2.56 7.09 10.52
N ALA A 60 2.16 7.74 9.42
CA ALA A 60 2.65 7.42 8.09
C ALA A 60 4.16 7.66 7.97
N GLY A 61 4.65 8.77 8.49
CA GLY A 61 6.08 9.08 8.50
C GLY A 61 6.91 8.09 9.30
N VAL A 62 6.46 7.72 10.49
CA VAL A 62 7.12 6.71 11.32
C VAL A 62 7.12 5.35 10.63
N TYR A 63 6.02 4.96 9.99
CA TYR A 63 5.95 3.71 9.24
C TYR A 63 6.97 3.65 8.11
N GLN A 64 7.30 4.77 7.47
CA GLN A 64 8.30 4.86 6.41
C GLN A 64 9.72 4.44 6.86
N TRP A 65 10.00 4.51 8.18
CA TRP A 65 11.29 4.11 8.76
C TRP A 65 11.29 2.70 9.32
N THR A 66 10.17 2.00 9.28
CA THR A 66 10.08 0.66 9.86
C THR A 66 10.79 -0.39 8.99
N PRO A 67 11.45 -1.38 9.61
CA PRO A 67 12.04 -2.49 8.88
C PRO A 67 10.97 -3.35 8.18
N LEU A 68 9.74 -3.32 8.66
CA LEU A 68 8.60 -3.99 8.03
C LEU A 68 8.33 -3.43 6.63
N LYS A 69 8.28 -2.10 6.50
CA LYS A 69 8.13 -1.46 5.19
C LYS A 69 9.30 -1.81 4.28
N ASP A 70 10.53 -1.74 4.77
CA ASP A 70 11.74 -2.06 3.99
C ASP A 70 11.69 -3.50 3.46
N ALA A 71 11.28 -4.46 4.29
CA ALA A 71 11.13 -5.86 3.90
C ALA A 71 10.03 -6.06 2.85
N CYS A 72 8.87 -5.44 3.04
CA CYS A 72 7.76 -5.49 2.08
C CYS A 72 8.13 -4.84 0.75
N LEU A 73 8.76 -3.67 0.78
CA LEU A 73 9.19 -2.93 -0.41
C LEU A 73 10.20 -3.73 -1.23
N ALA A 74 11.17 -4.38 -0.58
CA ALA A 74 12.16 -5.21 -1.25
C ALA A 74 11.52 -6.38 -2.04
N GLN A 75 10.46 -6.99 -1.51
CA GLN A 75 9.74 -8.06 -2.20
C GLN A 75 8.85 -7.50 -3.32
N CYS A 76 8.32 -6.30 -3.15
CA CYS A 76 7.44 -5.65 -4.11
C CYS A 76 8.21 -5.10 -5.33
N GLN A 77 9.44 -4.58 -5.14
CA GLN A 77 10.27 -4.03 -6.21
C GLN A 77 10.78 -5.09 -7.19
N SER A 78 10.86 -6.35 -6.79
CA SER A 78 11.44 -7.42 -7.61
C SER A 78 10.53 -8.65 -7.68
N PRO A 79 9.40 -8.59 -8.41
CA PRO A 79 8.44 -9.68 -8.48
C PRO A 79 9.04 -10.97 -9.07
N LEU A 80 9.94 -10.86 -10.04
CA LEU A 80 10.63 -12.02 -10.62
C LEU A 80 11.54 -12.69 -9.60
N MET A 81 12.32 -11.92 -8.85
CA MET A 81 13.17 -12.44 -7.78
C MET A 81 12.33 -13.07 -6.66
N PHE A 82 11.19 -12.48 -6.34
CA PHE A 82 10.25 -13.05 -5.38
C PHE A 82 9.76 -14.43 -5.85
N ILE A 83 9.30 -14.55 -7.11
CA ILE A 83 8.83 -15.80 -7.69
C ILE A 83 9.94 -16.85 -7.71
N GLN A 84 11.17 -16.48 -8.11
CA GLN A 84 12.32 -17.37 -8.13
C GLN A 84 12.69 -17.89 -6.74
N ARG A 85 12.71 -17.02 -5.71
CA ARG A 85 12.98 -17.40 -4.32
C ARG A 85 11.94 -18.36 -3.73
N GLN A 86 10.70 -18.32 -4.24
CA GLN A 86 9.62 -19.23 -3.86
C GLN A 86 9.62 -20.54 -4.67
N GLY A 87 10.66 -20.80 -5.47
CA GLY A 87 10.79 -22.01 -6.28
C GLY A 87 10.14 -21.94 -7.67
N GLY A 88 9.87 -20.72 -8.17
CA GLY A 88 9.23 -20.49 -9.46
C GLY A 88 7.71 -20.62 -9.44
N PHE A 89 7.08 -20.50 -10.60
CA PHE A 89 5.65 -20.76 -10.73
C PHE A 89 5.35 -22.24 -10.45
N ARG A 90 4.46 -22.47 -9.50
CA ARG A 90 3.99 -23.82 -9.19
C ARG A 90 3.12 -24.34 -10.33
N ARG A 91 3.22 -25.65 -10.59
CA ARG A 91 2.42 -26.30 -11.63
C ARG A 91 0.94 -26.45 -11.24
N ASP A 92 0.65 -26.38 -9.94
CA ASP A 92 -0.69 -26.45 -9.38
C ASP A 92 -1.34 -25.05 -9.28
N PRO A 93 -2.64 -24.92 -9.59
CA PRO A 93 -3.37 -23.67 -9.52
C PRO A 93 -3.35 -23.04 -8.13
N SER A 94 -3.50 -23.85 -7.08
CA SER A 94 -3.52 -23.41 -5.69
C SER A 94 -2.18 -22.79 -5.25
N GLY A 95 -1.07 -23.40 -5.66
CA GLY A 95 0.25 -22.86 -5.35
C GLY A 95 0.52 -21.53 -6.05
N SER A 96 0.09 -21.37 -7.31
CA SER A 96 0.21 -20.10 -8.04
C SER A 96 -0.69 -19.01 -7.45
N LEU A 97 -1.92 -19.36 -7.03
CA LEU A 97 -2.83 -18.47 -6.33
C LEU A 97 -2.23 -17.98 -5.01
N LEU A 98 -1.71 -18.90 -4.19
CA LEU A 98 -1.08 -18.56 -2.90
C LEU A 98 0.14 -17.67 -3.09
N LEU A 99 0.92 -17.91 -4.14
CA LEU A 99 2.08 -17.08 -4.49
C LEU A 99 1.63 -15.64 -4.81
N GLY A 100 0.52 -15.50 -5.56
CA GLY A 100 -0.11 -14.21 -5.86
C GLY A 100 -0.62 -13.50 -4.61
N LEU A 101 -1.32 -14.22 -3.72
CA LEU A 101 -1.79 -13.68 -2.44
C LEU A 101 -0.63 -13.16 -1.59
N ARG A 102 0.45 -13.92 -1.46
CA ARG A 102 1.64 -13.50 -0.71
C ARG A 102 2.30 -12.27 -1.31
N HIS A 103 2.45 -12.22 -2.63
CA HIS A 103 3.01 -11.05 -3.30
C HIS A 103 2.12 -9.82 -3.12
N GLY A 104 0.79 -9.99 -3.25
CA GLY A 104 -0.19 -8.94 -2.96
C GLY A 104 -0.10 -8.41 -1.53
N ALA A 105 0.06 -9.31 -0.54
CA ALA A 105 0.23 -8.94 0.86
C ALA A 105 1.50 -8.08 1.09
N TYR A 106 2.63 -8.40 0.45
CA TYR A 106 3.81 -7.55 0.49
C TYR A 106 3.58 -6.19 -0.19
N CYS A 107 2.87 -6.18 -1.32
CA CYS A 107 2.53 -4.94 -2.02
C CYS A 107 1.59 -4.04 -1.20
N VAL A 108 0.58 -4.59 -0.56
CA VAL A 108 -0.28 -3.85 0.39
C VAL A 108 0.55 -3.41 1.58
N GLY A 109 1.34 -4.30 2.19
CA GLY A 109 2.18 -4.01 3.35
C GLY A 109 3.14 -2.84 3.14
N CYS A 110 3.72 -2.67 1.94
CA CYS A 110 4.65 -1.57 1.70
C CYS A 110 3.97 -0.19 1.57
N CYS A 111 2.69 -0.12 1.22
CA CYS A 111 2.03 1.16 0.89
C CYS A 111 0.68 1.41 1.58
N TRP A 112 0.17 0.49 2.42
CA TRP A 112 -1.16 0.66 3.04
C TRP A 112 -1.30 1.96 3.83
N VAL A 113 -0.25 2.37 4.54
CA VAL A 113 -0.27 3.61 5.33
C VAL A 113 -0.32 4.84 4.42
N LEU A 114 0.34 4.79 3.24
CA LEU A 114 0.23 5.85 2.23
C LEU A 114 -1.20 5.94 1.68
N MET A 115 -1.90 4.80 1.56
CA MET A 115 -3.32 4.82 1.18
C MET A 115 -4.21 5.43 2.26
N VAL A 116 -3.86 5.29 3.54
CA VAL A 116 -4.57 5.97 4.64
C VAL A 116 -4.39 7.49 4.56
N LEU A 117 -3.30 8.00 3.99
CA LEU A 117 -3.13 9.45 3.76
C LEU A 117 -4.18 10.05 2.82
N LEU A 118 -4.87 9.24 2.03
CA LEU A 118 -5.99 9.72 1.21
C LEU A 118 -7.09 10.35 2.06
N PHE A 119 -7.27 9.89 3.30
CA PHE A 119 -8.24 10.49 4.23
C PHE A 119 -7.78 11.85 4.78
N VAL A 120 -6.50 12.19 4.70
CA VAL A 120 -5.99 13.51 5.12
C VAL A 120 -6.30 14.59 4.09
N GLY A 121 -6.01 14.30 2.80
CA GLY A 121 -6.24 15.24 1.70
C GLY A 121 -7.58 15.07 0.98
N GLY A 122 -8.38 14.07 1.39
CA GLY A 122 -9.68 13.73 0.83
C GLY A 122 -9.61 12.71 -0.29
N VAL A 123 -10.37 11.62 -0.15
CA VAL A 123 -10.45 10.53 -1.14
C VAL A 123 -11.15 10.95 -2.44
N MET A 124 -11.82 12.10 -2.47
CA MET A 124 -12.41 12.68 -3.68
C MET A 124 -11.51 13.68 -4.39
N ASN A 125 -10.36 14.00 -3.82
CA ASN A 125 -9.40 14.91 -4.42
C ASN A 125 -8.50 14.17 -5.42
N VAL A 126 -8.83 14.28 -6.71
CA VAL A 126 -8.12 13.58 -7.81
C VAL A 126 -6.63 13.94 -7.85
N LEU A 127 -6.28 15.20 -7.57
CA LEU A 127 -4.88 15.63 -7.55
C LEU A 127 -4.12 14.95 -6.41
N TRP A 128 -4.74 14.84 -5.23
CA TRP A 128 -4.16 14.17 -4.08
C TRP A 128 -3.98 12.66 -4.32
N ILE A 129 -5.00 12.02 -4.89
CA ILE A 129 -4.91 10.61 -5.30
C ILE A 129 -3.78 10.40 -6.30
N ALA A 130 -3.67 11.26 -7.31
CA ALA A 130 -2.61 11.18 -8.32
C ALA A 130 -1.22 11.38 -7.68
N ALA A 131 -1.06 12.33 -6.76
CA ALA A 131 0.19 12.58 -6.05
C ALA A 131 0.63 11.36 -5.21
N ILE A 132 -0.26 10.80 -4.40
CA ILE A 132 0.03 9.60 -3.59
C ILE A 132 0.33 8.40 -4.49
N SER A 133 -0.44 8.19 -5.56
CA SER A 133 -0.22 7.09 -6.50
C SER A 133 1.13 7.20 -7.21
N ALA A 134 1.49 8.40 -7.68
CA ALA A 134 2.78 8.66 -8.31
C ALA A 134 3.92 8.43 -7.31
N PHE A 135 3.78 8.87 -6.06
CA PHE A 135 4.76 8.66 -5.02
C PHE A 135 4.98 7.16 -4.75
N VAL A 136 3.90 6.38 -4.57
CA VAL A 136 3.97 4.92 -4.39
C VAL A 136 4.63 4.24 -5.60
N LEU A 137 4.32 4.69 -6.81
CA LEU A 137 4.91 4.16 -8.03
C LEU A 137 6.42 4.42 -8.07
N ILE A 138 6.85 5.63 -7.74
CA ILE A 138 8.26 6.02 -7.68
C ILE A 138 9.00 5.14 -6.66
N GLU A 139 8.47 4.97 -5.44
CA GLU A 139 9.06 4.10 -4.42
C GLU A 139 9.26 2.66 -4.92
N LYS A 140 8.33 2.15 -5.74
CA LYS A 140 8.36 0.77 -6.25
C LYS A 140 9.30 0.57 -7.43
N ILE A 141 9.45 1.55 -8.30
CA ILE A 141 10.24 1.43 -9.54
C ILE A 141 11.70 1.81 -9.30
N VAL A 142 11.95 2.85 -8.50
CA VAL A 142 13.29 3.42 -8.35
C VAL A 142 14.14 2.57 -7.40
N PRO A 143 15.39 2.22 -7.76
CA PRO A 143 16.27 1.40 -6.93
C PRO A 143 16.56 2.02 -5.55
N VAL A 144 16.52 3.35 -5.46
CA VAL A 144 16.69 4.12 -4.20
C VAL A 144 15.37 4.36 -3.46
N GLY A 145 14.35 3.58 -3.72
CA GLY A 145 13.02 3.73 -3.12
C GLY A 145 13.04 3.80 -1.59
N ARG A 146 13.94 3.06 -0.92
CA ARG A 146 14.11 3.15 0.54
C ARG A 146 14.58 4.52 1.01
N LEU A 147 15.48 5.16 0.28
CA LEU A 147 15.96 6.51 0.61
C LEU A 147 14.82 7.52 0.43
N ILE A 148 14.07 7.39 -0.66
CA ILE A 148 12.88 8.21 -0.93
C ILE A 148 11.86 8.06 0.19
N SER A 149 11.56 6.82 0.62
CA SER A 149 10.67 6.55 1.76
C SER A 149 11.14 7.25 3.02
N ARG A 150 12.42 7.18 3.35
CA ARG A 150 12.97 7.80 4.57
C ARG A 150 12.91 9.33 4.56
N ILE A 151 13.21 9.94 3.41
CA ILE A 151 13.10 11.40 3.24
C ILE A 151 11.64 11.83 3.34
N ALA A 152 10.73 11.13 2.66
CA ALA A 152 9.31 11.41 2.73
C ALA A 152 8.75 11.20 4.14
N GLY A 153 9.23 10.17 4.85
CA GLY A 153 8.90 9.94 6.26
C GLY A 153 9.20 11.15 7.14
N ALA A 154 10.38 11.75 6.98
CA ALA A 154 10.74 12.98 7.68
C ALA A 154 9.79 14.15 7.33
N GLY A 155 9.45 14.29 6.05
CA GLY A 155 8.48 15.30 5.59
C GLY A 155 7.08 15.10 6.18
N PHE A 156 6.60 13.86 6.24
CA PHE A 156 5.29 13.54 6.83
C PHE A 156 5.26 13.80 8.34
N VAL A 157 6.32 13.46 9.07
CA VAL A 157 6.41 13.77 10.51
C VAL A 157 6.44 15.27 10.73
N ALA A 158 7.23 16.02 9.96
CA ALA A 158 7.30 17.48 10.08
C ALA A 158 5.95 18.13 9.76
N ALA A 159 5.30 17.74 8.67
CA ALA A 159 3.96 18.24 8.31
C ALA A 159 2.90 17.87 9.34
N GLY A 160 2.94 16.63 9.86
CA GLY A 160 2.01 16.16 10.86
C GLY A 160 2.18 16.90 12.19
N THR A 161 3.40 17.14 12.65
CA THR A 161 3.66 17.93 13.85
C THR A 161 3.21 19.37 13.69
N TRP A 162 3.43 19.97 12.53
CA TRP A 162 2.92 21.31 12.21
C TRP A 162 1.40 21.38 12.34
N LEU A 163 0.67 20.40 11.81
CA LEU A 163 -0.80 20.37 11.88
C LEU A 163 -1.34 20.13 13.30
N VAL A 164 -0.57 19.49 14.18
CA VAL A 164 -1.00 19.22 15.56
C VAL A 164 -0.74 20.42 16.47
N VAL A 165 0.35 21.16 16.24
CA VAL A 165 0.82 22.24 17.12
C VAL A 165 0.40 23.64 16.63
N GLY A 166 0.25 23.82 15.31
CA GLY A 166 -0.13 25.08 14.67
C GLY A 166 -1.61 25.21 14.48
#